data_270733868f49cf3fe983f45c3033950a
#
_entry.id   270733868f49cf3fe983f45c3033950a
#
_cell.length_a   1.000
_cell.length_b   1.000
_cell.length_c   1.000
_cell.angle_alpha   90.00
_cell.angle_beta   90.00
_cell.angle_gamma   90.00
#
_symmetry.space_group_name_H-M   'P 1'
#
loop_
_entity.id
_entity.type
_entity.pdbx_description
1 polymer ?
#
loop_
_entity_poly.entity_id
_entity_poly.type
_entity_poly.pdbx_seq_one_letter_code
_entity_poly.pdbx_strand_id
1 'polypeptide(L)'
;CHGGPAVVGAVLRALANQPGLRLAEPGEFTRRALENGVLDLAQVEGLADLIDAETEAQRRQAVRVLSGSVGQKVEGWRRDLIRAGALLEATIDFADEDVPVDVSPEVLRLIDGLMADLGREAAGVTAAERIRDGFEVAIVGAPNAGKSTLLNQLSGREAAITSEIAG
;
A
#
# COMPACT_ATOMS: atom_id res chain seq x y z
N CYS A 1 -18.22 -11.17 17.38
CA CYS A 1 -19.61 -11.20 17.87
C CYS A 1 -20.48 -11.61 16.69
N HIS A 2 -21.24 -12.69 16.84
CA HIS A 2 -22.27 -13.09 15.86
C HIS A 2 -23.61 -12.52 16.31
N GLY A 3 -24.37 -11.91 15.39
CA GLY A 3 -25.72 -11.39 15.68
C GLY A 3 -26.03 -10.11 14.90
N GLY A 4 -27.31 -9.72 14.98
CA GLY A 4 -27.80 -8.50 14.37
C GLY A 4 -27.29 -7.22 15.05
N PRO A 5 -27.53 -6.02 14.47
CA PRO A 5 -27.07 -4.73 15.00
C PRO A 5 -27.44 -4.48 16.47
N ALA A 6 -28.62 -4.98 16.90
CA ALA A 6 -29.07 -4.84 18.28
C ALA A 6 -28.17 -5.60 19.27
N VAL A 7 -27.69 -6.80 18.90
CA VAL A 7 -26.77 -7.61 19.73
C VAL A 7 -25.41 -6.92 19.83
N VAL A 8 -24.86 -6.46 18.69
CA VAL A 8 -23.60 -5.71 18.65
C VAL A 8 -23.70 -4.46 19.53
N GLY A 9 -24.79 -3.68 19.39
CA GLY A 9 -25.03 -2.49 20.22
C GLY A 9 -25.16 -2.81 21.71
N ALA A 10 -25.80 -3.91 22.08
CA ALA A 10 -25.91 -4.32 23.47
C ALA A 10 -24.55 -4.71 24.08
N VAL A 11 -23.72 -5.45 23.34
CA VAL A 11 -22.35 -5.82 23.78
C VAL A 11 -21.49 -4.58 23.95
N LEU A 12 -21.49 -3.66 22.97
CA LEU A 12 -20.72 -2.42 23.07
C LEU A 12 -21.14 -1.55 24.26
N ARG A 13 -22.45 -1.43 24.54
CA ARG A 13 -22.95 -0.72 25.73
C ARG A 13 -22.51 -1.40 27.02
N ALA A 14 -22.58 -2.73 27.09
CA ALA A 14 -22.14 -3.46 28.29
C ALA A 14 -20.64 -3.26 28.55
N LEU A 15 -19.80 -3.25 27.51
CA LEU A 15 -18.37 -2.98 27.62
C LEU A 15 -18.10 -1.53 28.02
N ALA A 16 -18.79 -0.55 27.42
CA ALA A 16 -18.61 0.87 27.71
C ALA A 16 -18.99 1.24 29.17
N ASN A 17 -19.81 0.43 29.83
CA ASN A 17 -20.15 0.61 31.24
C ASN A 17 -19.09 0.06 32.21
N GLN A 18 -18.05 -0.62 31.70
CA GLN A 18 -16.96 -1.09 32.55
C GLN A 18 -15.92 0.01 32.80
N PRO A 19 -15.40 0.15 34.02
CA PRO A 19 -14.37 1.14 34.32
C PRO A 19 -13.14 0.93 33.45
N GLY A 20 -12.62 2.03 32.86
CA GLY A 20 -11.42 2.02 32.03
C GLY A 20 -11.63 1.55 30.58
N LEU A 21 -12.86 1.21 30.18
CA LEU A 21 -13.18 0.90 28.79
C LEU A 21 -13.94 2.07 28.13
N ARG A 22 -13.65 2.29 26.87
CA ARG A 22 -14.35 3.24 25.99
C ARG A 22 -14.44 2.68 24.57
N LEU A 23 -15.28 3.25 23.76
CA LEU A 23 -15.29 2.98 22.33
C LEU A 23 -14.00 3.50 21.71
N ALA A 24 -13.44 2.73 20.79
CA ALA A 24 -12.29 3.17 19.99
C ALA A 24 -12.73 4.25 18.98
N GLU A 25 -11.83 5.19 18.72
CA GLU A 25 -11.99 6.16 17.65
C GLU A 25 -11.71 5.51 16.28
N PRO A 26 -12.22 6.07 15.18
CA PRO A 26 -11.89 5.61 13.85
C PRO A 26 -10.37 5.58 13.64
N GLY A 27 -9.85 4.43 13.15
CA GLY A 27 -8.41 4.25 12.92
C GLY A 27 -7.56 4.01 14.16
N GLU A 28 -8.12 4.03 15.38
CA GLU A 28 -7.36 3.89 16.63
C GLU A 28 -6.63 2.54 16.73
N PHE A 29 -7.25 1.43 16.31
CA PHE A 29 -6.61 0.13 16.30
C PHE A 29 -5.39 0.09 15.38
N THR A 30 -5.54 0.65 14.18
CA THR A 30 -4.46 0.70 13.17
C THR A 30 -3.32 1.60 13.64
N ARG A 31 -3.63 2.78 14.21
CA ARG A 31 -2.63 3.67 14.80
C ARG A 31 -1.85 2.97 15.91
N ARG A 32 -2.55 2.30 16.82
CA ARG A 32 -1.92 1.56 17.91
C ARG A 32 -1.06 0.40 17.41
N ALA A 33 -1.47 -0.29 16.35
CA ALA A 33 -0.67 -1.32 15.71
C ALA A 33 0.63 -0.76 15.13
N LEU A 34 0.57 0.42 14.48
CA LEU A 34 1.73 1.14 13.96
C LEU A 34 2.68 1.58 15.09
N GLU A 35 2.14 2.23 16.13
CA GLU A 35 2.91 2.72 17.27
C GLU A 35 3.63 1.59 18.04
N ASN A 36 3.03 0.41 18.08
CA ASN A 36 3.60 -0.78 18.72
C ASN A 36 4.46 -1.64 17.75
N GLY A 37 4.69 -1.20 16.52
CA GLY A 37 5.51 -1.92 15.54
C GLY A 37 4.92 -3.25 15.06
N VAL A 38 3.60 -3.46 15.22
CA VAL A 38 2.87 -4.63 14.69
C VAL A 38 2.64 -4.50 13.20
N LEU A 39 2.37 -3.27 12.73
CA LEU A 39 2.27 -2.90 11.33
C LEU A 39 3.28 -1.79 11.04
N ASP A 40 3.87 -1.80 9.84
CA ASP A 40 4.60 -0.66 9.31
C ASP A 40 3.65 0.32 8.57
N LEU A 41 4.16 1.49 8.18
CA LEU A 41 3.35 2.52 7.52
C LEU A 41 2.78 2.03 6.17
N ALA A 42 3.57 1.30 5.38
CA ALA A 42 3.11 0.76 4.11
C ALA A 42 1.98 -0.26 4.31
N GLN A 43 2.07 -1.10 5.36
CA GLN A 43 1.01 -2.04 5.73
C GLN A 43 -0.28 -1.32 6.16
N VAL A 44 -0.16 -0.21 6.88
CA VAL A 44 -1.31 0.63 7.27
C VAL A 44 -2.00 1.21 6.04
N GLU A 45 -1.23 1.74 5.07
CA GLU A 45 -1.76 2.21 3.78
C GLU A 45 -2.40 1.08 2.98
N GLY A 46 -1.74 -0.09 2.91
CA GLY A 46 -2.29 -1.27 2.26
C GLY A 46 -3.60 -1.76 2.89
N LEU A 47 -3.77 -1.59 4.20
CA LEU A 47 -5.04 -1.88 4.87
C LEU A 47 -6.15 -0.90 4.45
N ALA A 48 -5.84 0.39 4.36
CA ALA A 48 -6.77 1.40 3.87
C ALA A 48 -7.18 1.11 2.41
N ASP A 49 -6.21 0.89 1.53
CA ASP A 49 -6.45 0.52 0.13
C ASP A 49 -7.31 -0.76 0.01
N LEU A 50 -7.15 -1.72 0.92
CA LEU A 50 -7.93 -2.96 0.92
C LEU A 50 -9.41 -2.70 1.29
N ILE A 51 -9.66 -1.78 2.22
CA ILE A 51 -11.01 -1.40 2.63
C ILE A 51 -11.73 -0.67 1.49
N ASP A 52 -11.01 0.18 0.76
CA ASP A 52 -11.53 1.01 -0.33
C ASP A 52 -11.50 0.30 -1.70
N ALA A 53 -10.97 -0.93 -1.78
CA ALA A 53 -10.83 -1.66 -3.03
C ALA A 53 -12.20 -2.02 -3.66
N GLU A 54 -12.45 -1.51 -4.86
CA GLU A 54 -13.64 -1.77 -5.66
C GLU A 54 -13.42 -2.86 -6.73
N THR A 55 -12.15 -3.13 -7.07
CA THR A 55 -11.78 -4.11 -8.10
C THR A 55 -10.88 -5.20 -7.54
N GLU A 56 -10.88 -6.36 -8.20
CA GLU A 56 -10.01 -7.47 -7.83
C GLU A 56 -8.51 -7.13 -8.00
N ALA A 57 -8.18 -6.26 -8.95
CA ALA A 57 -6.80 -5.78 -9.14
C ALA A 57 -6.34 -4.92 -7.94
N GLN A 58 -7.19 -3.98 -7.49
CA GLN A 58 -6.94 -3.16 -6.29
C GLN A 58 -6.80 -4.05 -5.06
N ARG A 59 -7.74 -4.97 -4.85
CA ARG A 59 -7.70 -5.91 -3.73
C ARG A 59 -6.39 -6.71 -3.69
N ARG A 60 -5.94 -7.26 -4.82
CA ARG A 60 -4.69 -8.03 -4.89
C ARG A 60 -3.47 -7.17 -4.59
N GLN A 61 -3.45 -5.95 -5.09
CA GLN A 61 -2.36 -5.01 -4.82
C GLN A 61 -2.32 -4.64 -3.33
N ALA A 62 -3.45 -4.25 -2.76
CA ALA A 62 -3.59 -3.90 -1.35
C ALA A 62 -3.17 -5.04 -0.41
N VAL A 63 -3.61 -6.28 -0.68
CA VAL A 63 -3.19 -7.46 0.09
C VAL A 63 -1.68 -7.69 0.00
N ARG A 64 -1.06 -7.48 -1.17
CA ARG A 64 0.40 -7.60 -1.32
C ARG A 64 1.14 -6.60 -0.45
N VAL A 65 0.70 -5.33 -0.42
CA VAL A 65 1.30 -4.29 0.42
C VAL A 65 1.08 -4.60 1.89
N LEU A 66 -0.15 -4.92 2.28
CA LEU A 66 -0.51 -5.29 3.66
C LEU A 66 0.27 -6.51 4.16
N SER A 67 0.62 -7.46 3.30
CA SER A 67 1.44 -8.62 3.66
C SER A 67 2.92 -8.29 3.92
N GLY A 68 3.32 -7.02 3.84
CA GLY A 68 4.67 -6.55 4.16
C GLY A 68 5.68 -6.67 3.03
N SER A 69 5.24 -6.82 1.78
CA SER A 69 6.15 -6.97 0.64
C SER A 69 7.08 -5.76 0.44
N VAL A 70 6.60 -4.55 0.76
CA VAL A 70 7.39 -3.31 0.69
C VAL A 70 8.42 -3.28 1.82
N GLY A 71 7.99 -3.56 3.06
CA GLY A 71 8.86 -3.60 4.23
C GLY A 71 10.02 -4.58 4.07
N GLN A 72 9.76 -5.78 3.51
CA GLN A 72 10.80 -6.77 3.24
C GLN A 72 11.88 -6.27 2.26
N LYS A 73 11.48 -5.57 1.19
CA LYS A 73 12.43 -4.95 0.25
C LYS A 73 13.26 -3.87 0.91
N VAL A 74 12.60 -2.96 1.63
CA VAL A 74 13.26 -1.86 2.33
C VAL A 74 14.27 -2.38 3.35
N GLU A 75 13.95 -3.44 4.09
CA GLU A 75 14.88 -4.05 5.04
C GLU A 75 16.07 -4.73 4.33
N GLY A 76 15.86 -5.26 3.12
CA GLY A 76 16.96 -5.72 2.27
C GLY A 76 17.92 -4.58 1.91
N TRP A 77 17.39 -3.48 1.39
CA TRP A 77 18.17 -2.28 1.05
C TRP A 77 18.88 -1.67 2.24
N ARG A 78 18.21 -1.61 3.39
CA ARG A 78 18.78 -1.14 4.64
C ARG A 78 20.00 -1.96 5.06
N ARG A 79 19.92 -3.29 5.01
CA ARG A 79 21.06 -4.17 5.32
C ARG A 79 22.24 -3.95 4.38
N ASP A 80 21.97 -3.82 3.07
CA ASP A 80 23.01 -3.60 2.07
C ASP A 80 23.69 -2.24 2.27
N LEU A 81 22.95 -1.17 2.59
CA LEU A 81 23.50 0.14 2.92
C LEU A 81 24.33 0.13 4.20
N ILE A 82 23.84 -0.52 5.26
CA ILE A 82 24.60 -0.66 6.51
C ILE A 82 25.89 -1.43 6.26
N ARG A 83 25.85 -2.50 5.46
CA ARG A 83 27.06 -3.27 5.11
C ARG A 83 28.06 -2.43 4.33
N ALA A 84 27.60 -1.68 3.32
CA ALA A 84 28.45 -0.79 2.54
C ALA A 84 29.06 0.31 3.44
N GLY A 85 28.28 0.92 4.31
CA GLY A 85 28.74 1.93 5.27
C GLY A 85 29.80 1.37 6.25
N ALA A 86 29.54 0.21 6.84
CA ALA A 86 30.48 -0.44 7.76
C ALA A 86 31.81 -0.81 7.09
N LEU A 87 31.80 -1.22 5.81
CA LEU A 87 33.02 -1.49 5.07
C LEU A 87 33.85 -0.22 4.84
N LEU A 88 33.19 0.90 4.48
CA LEU A 88 33.86 2.19 4.29
C LEU A 88 34.40 2.73 5.62
N GLU A 89 33.64 2.66 6.72
CA GLU A 89 34.03 3.08 8.03
C GLU A 89 35.27 2.32 8.51
N ALA A 90 35.30 0.99 8.33
CA ALA A 90 36.46 0.17 8.66
C ALA A 90 37.74 0.60 7.90
N THR A 91 37.65 1.04 6.65
CA THR A 91 38.82 1.54 5.90
C THR A 91 39.35 2.89 6.40
N ILE A 92 38.49 3.69 7.03
CA ILE A 92 38.87 4.97 7.61
C ILE A 92 39.48 4.78 9.00
N ASP A 93 38.84 3.96 9.83
CA ASP A 93 39.25 3.75 11.23
C ASP A 93 40.56 2.96 11.34
N PHE A 94 40.81 2.03 10.41
CA PHE A 94 42.00 1.18 10.39
C PHE A 94 42.98 1.55 9.29
N ALA A 95 43.01 2.82 8.84
CA ALA A 95 43.88 3.30 7.78
C ALA A 95 45.39 3.10 8.08
N ASP A 96 45.79 3.00 9.37
CA ASP A 96 47.15 2.81 9.84
C ASP A 96 47.53 1.33 10.04
N GLU A 97 46.56 0.40 9.88
CA GLU A 97 46.82 -1.03 9.95
C GLU A 97 46.95 -1.58 8.51
N ASP A 98 47.86 -2.55 8.31
CA ASP A 98 47.98 -3.30 7.06
C ASP A 98 46.71 -4.13 6.82
N VAL A 99 45.59 -3.49 6.45
CA VAL A 99 44.38 -4.16 6.00
C VAL A 99 44.49 -4.38 4.50
N PRO A 100 44.84 -5.56 4.04
CA PRO A 100 45.19 -5.82 2.62
C PRO A 100 43.94 -6.01 1.74
N VAL A 101 42.75 -5.68 2.18
CA VAL A 101 41.53 -5.98 1.45
C VAL A 101 40.94 -4.70 0.88
N ASP A 102 40.99 -4.54 -0.45
CA ASP A 102 40.22 -3.52 -1.16
C ASP A 102 38.71 -3.84 -1.07
N VAL A 103 38.00 -3.07 -0.25
CA VAL A 103 36.54 -3.21 -0.04
C VAL A 103 35.71 -2.56 -1.14
N SER A 104 36.35 -1.75 -2.00
CA SER A 104 35.67 -0.99 -3.04
C SER A 104 34.78 -1.84 -3.96
N PRO A 105 35.21 -3.03 -4.42
CA PRO A 105 34.38 -3.88 -5.29
C PRO A 105 33.09 -4.34 -4.59
N GLU A 106 33.16 -4.68 -3.30
CA GLU A 106 31.96 -5.10 -2.55
C GLU A 106 31.02 -3.92 -2.35
N VAL A 107 31.54 -2.76 -1.96
CA VAL A 107 30.75 -1.53 -1.78
C VAL A 107 30.05 -1.13 -3.07
N LEU A 108 30.78 -1.07 -4.17
CA LEU A 108 30.20 -0.72 -5.48
C LEU A 108 29.10 -1.71 -5.89
N ARG A 109 29.33 -3.01 -5.72
CA ARG A 109 28.32 -4.03 -6.02
C ARG A 109 27.04 -3.85 -5.19
N LEU A 110 27.15 -3.54 -3.90
CA LEU A 110 26.00 -3.30 -3.03
C LEU A 110 25.22 -2.05 -3.46
N ILE A 111 25.91 -0.96 -3.76
CA ILE A 111 25.30 0.30 -4.21
C ILE A 111 24.66 0.17 -5.59
N ASP A 112 25.36 -0.43 -6.55
CA ASP A 112 24.82 -0.64 -7.91
C ASP A 112 23.59 -1.55 -7.88
N GLY A 113 23.61 -2.60 -7.06
CA GLY A 113 22.46 -3.47 -6.83
C GLY A 113 21.27 -2.72 -6.29
N LEU A 114 21.49 -1.90 -5.26
CA LEU A 114 20.45 -1.05 -4.65
C LEU A 114 19.89 -0.04 -5.66
N MET A 115 20.73 0.65 -6.41
CA MET A 115 20.30 1.62 -7.42
C MET A 115 19.45 0.96 -8.51
N ALA A 116 19.84 -0.24 -8.97
CA ALA A 116 19.09 -0.99 -9.95
C ALA A 116 17.72 -1.44 -9.42
N ASP A 117 17.64 -1.86 -8.16
CA ASP A 117 16.39 -2.25 -7.51
C ASP A 117 15.45 -1.07 -7.34
N LEU A 118 15.95 0.05 -6.80
CA LEU A 118 15.19 1.29 -6.65
C LEU A 118 14.67 1.81 -8.00
N GLY A 119 15.51 1.74 -9.05
CA GLY A 119 15.11 2.12 -10.41
C GLY A 119 13.95 1.26 -10.95
N ARG A 120 13.96 -0.06 -10.69
CA ARG A 120 12.84 -0.95 -11.08
C ARG A 120 11.55 -0.62 -10.30
N GLU A 121 11.64 -0.39 -9.00
CA GLU A 121 10.46 -0.01 -8.20
C GLU A 121 9.91 1.34 -8.65
N ALA A 122 10.75 2.35 -8.84
CA ALA A 122 10.34 3.66 -9.33
C ALA A 122 9.65 3.61 -10.70
N ALA A 123 10.15 2.78 -11.62
CA ALA A 123 9.52 2.59 -12.93
C ALA A 123 8.13 1.93 -12.82
N GLY A 124 7.86 1.15 -11.76
CA GLY A 124 6.57 0.51 -11.50
C GLY A 124 5.51 1.41 -10.88
N VAL A 125 5.89 2.55 -10.30
CA VAL A 125 4.99 3.43 -9.52
C VAL A 125 3.77 3.87 -10.33
N THR A 126 3.96 4.38 -11.54
CA THR A 126 2.84 4.87 -12.38
C THR A 126 1.81 3.78 -12.68
N ALA A 127 2.24 2.53 -12.88
CA ALA A 127 1.32 1.42 -13.10
C ALA A 127 0.56 1.06 -11.81
N ALA A 128 1.24 1.11 -10.66
CA ALA A 128 0.64 0.86 -9.36
C ALA A 128 -0.40 1.93 -8.98
N GLU A 129 -0.10 3.20 -9.22
CA GLU A 129 -1.03 4.32 -9.03
C GLU A 129 -2.30 4.16 -9.87
N ARG A 130 -2.15 3.82 -11.14
CA ARG A 130 -3.31 3.58 -12.03
C ARG A 130 -4.21 2.43 -11.56
N ILE A 131 -3.66 1.41 -10.93
CA ILE A 131 -4.45 0.33 -10.34
C ILE A 131 -5.18 0.84 -9.10
N ARG A 132 -4.49 1.62 -8.26
CA ARG A 132 -5.02 2.17 -7.01
C ARG A 132 -6.16 3.17 -7.27
N ASP A 133 -5.90 4.17 -8.10
CA ASP A 133 -6.78 5.31 -8.33
C ASP A 133 -7.84 5.03 -9.40
N GLY A 134 -7.62 4.01 -10.23
CA GLY A 134 -8.47 3.69 -11.38
C GLY A 134 -8.24 4.62 -12.57
N PHE A 135 -9.17 4.56 -13.51
CA PHE A 135 -9.16 5.41 -14.70
C PHE A 135 -10.45 6.21 -14.76
N GLU A 136 -10.35 7.52 -14.86
CA GLU A 136 -11.48 8.36 -15.24
C GLU A 136 -11.65 8.32 -16.76
N VAL A 137 -12.82 7.87 -17.22
CA VAL A 137 -13.17 7.79 -18.63
C VAL A 137 -14.43 8.61 -18.90
N ALA A 138 -14.31 9.67 -19.69
CA ALA A 138 -15.46 10.46 -20.17
C ALA A 138 -15.96 9.92 -21.51
N ILE A 139 -17.23 9.50 -21.56
CA ILE A 139 -17.91 9.10 -22.82
C ILE A 139 -18.62 10.33 -23.41
N VAL A 140 -18.09 10.86 -24.48
CA VAL A 140 -18.58 12.07 -25.14
C VAL A 140 -19.14 11.72 -26.52
N GLY A 141 -20.24 12.37 -26.92
CA GLY A 141 -20.85 12.16 -28.22
C GLY A 141 -22.25 12.80 -28.34
N ALA A 142 -22.81 12.84 -29.55
CA ALA A 142 -24.13 13.39 -29.82
C ALA A 142 -25.25 12.74 -28.99
N PRO A 143 -26.40 13.38 -28.76
CA PRO A 143 -27.57 12.72 -28.18
C PRO A 143 -27.92 11.45 -28.99
N ASN A 144 -28.40 10.42 -28.28
CA ASN A 144 -28.77 9.11 -28.85
C ASN A 144 -27.66 8.32 -29.57
N ALA A 145 -26.39 8.67 -29.37
CA ALA A 145 -25.22 7.94 -29.90
C ALA A 145 -24.88 6.64 -29.14
N GLY A 146 -25.73 6.19 -28.20
CA GLY A 146 -25.53 4.95 -27.47
C GLY A 146 -24.58 5.05 -26.26
N LYS A 147 -24.26 6.26 -25.80
CA LYS A 147 -23.36 6.48 -24.66
C LYS A 147 -23.79 5.74 -23.37
N SER A 148 -25.07 5.88 -23.01
CA SER A 148 -25.66 5.23 -21.85
C SER A 148 -25.66 3.70 -21.97
N THR A 149 -25.90 3.18 -23.16
CA THR A 149 -25.84 1.76 -23.47
C THR A 149 -24.41 1.23 -23.31
N LEU A 150 -23.42 1.96 -23.84
CA LEU A 150 -22.00 1.61 -23.69
C LEU A 150 -21.57 1.65 -22.22
N LEU A 151 -21.96 2.68 -21.47
CA LEU A 151 -21.67 2.79 -20.05
C LEU A 151 -22.25 1.61 -19.26
N ASN A 152 -23.52 1.25 -19.50
CA ASN A 152 -24.17 0.12 -18.86
C ASN A 152 -23.47 -1.21 -19.19
N GLN A 153 -23.02 -1.38 -20.44
CA GLN A 153 -22.31 -2.58 -20.86
C GLN A 153 -20.92 -2.68 -20.22
N LEU A 154 -20.19 -1.56 -20.12
CA LEU A 154 -18.87 -1.52 -19.46
C LEU A 154 -18.97 -1.71 -17.95
N SER A 155 -20.00 -1.14 -17.31
CA SER A 155 -20.20 -1.26 -15.85
C SER A 155 -20.80 -2.60 -15.42
N GLY A 156 -21.28 -3.42 -16.35
CA GLY A 156 -21.95 -4.69 -16.03
C GLY A 156 -23.28 -4.56 -15.25
N ARG A 157 -23.82 -3.33 -15.18
CA ARG A 157 -25.07 -2.99 -14.49
C ARG A 157 -25.77 -1.81 -15.17
N GLU A 158 -27.03 -1.56 -14.84
CA GLU A 158 -27.76 -0.38 -15.28
C GLU A 158 -27.27 0.87 -14.49
N ALA A 159 -26.13 1.43 -14.87
CA ALA A 159 -25.55 2.62 -14.25
C ALA A 159 -26.09 3.94 -14.83
N ALA A 160 -26.67 3.92 -16.06
CA ALA A 160 -27.26 5.07 -16.70
C ALA A 160 -28.65 4.73 -17.29
N ILE A 161 -29.55 5.71 -17.23
CA ILE A 161 -30.88 5.59 -17.84
C ILE A 161 -30.72 5.66 -19.34
N THR A 162 -31.20 4.65 -20.07
CA THR A 162 -31.29 4.67 -21.53
C THR A 162 -32.68 5.21 -21.93
N SER A 163 -32.71 6.27 -22.71
CA SER A 163 -33.95 6.87 -23.25
C SER A 163 -33.82 7.05 -24.75
N GLU A 164 -34.91 6.79 -25.49
CA GLU A 164 -35.00 7.09 -26.91
C GLU A 164 -35.24 8.58 -27.18
N ILE A 165 -35.59 9.36 -26.14
CA ILE A 165 -35.81 10.79 -26.20
C ILE A 165 -34.55 11.51 -25.74
N ALA A 166 -34.09 12.48 -26.56
CA ALA A 166 -32.95 13.32 -26.19
C ALA A 166 -33.29 14.14 -24.92
N GLY A 167 -32.55 13.94 -23.86
CA GLY A 167 -32.62 14.74 -22.64
C GLY A 167 -31.55 15.82 -22.62
#